data_b173de66a5c0820183d52d861f7f3ba5
#
_entry.id   b173de66a5c0820183d52d861f7f3ba5
#
_cell.length_a   1.000
_cell.length_b   1.000
_cell.length_c   1.000
_cell.angle_alpha   90.00
_cell.angle_beta   90.00
_cell.angle_gamma   90.00
#
_symmetry.space_group_name_H-M   'P 1'
#
loop_
_entity.id
_entity.type
_entity.pdbx_description
1 polymer ?
#
loop_
_entity_poly.entity_id
_entity_poly.type
_entity_poly.pdbx_seq_one_letter_code
_entity_poly.pdbx_strand_id
1 'polypeptide(L)'
;MMSFMSLLRRFASDQRGNFALMSVVGMTLAISCAALGVDIGTIAADRRKTQSTADIAAIVAASNLTNATNAAKSAVTNNNYAASSLTNVELGTYTADSTIAPQNRFVTPAVGTANAARVTVQTSTPLYFSKFFTGSNAFTIKAQAIAANTQISSFAIGSRLASLNGGLLNSVLGSLLGTTLSLSVMDYQALLNTRIDAFDLLSALSTRIGLTAGTYESVLNANVKVGDILAAALGAQQSTNGASTATTALSTISQAATASTAKITPLSLIDAGPYSDLKVGTKPKIGVNISLYDLLQATAGLATGTNQVNTGVNINLPGIASVQLIVQIGERPQGSSWIAVGTKGISVHTAQTRVFLQVKLIGTGAASVVNLPVYVEVGSGTATLDKMVCGYPNINTSTVTLGVTPGIIDAWIANVTAADVKNVTTKPNPGPATLVDLGLITVTGKAHVGVGNTTPVSVDFSYADITAHTKKTVSSTNITSSLIGSLLGDLNLSVNVIGLGIPIPGLGALVGGILSAATGSLDQLLVGVLSSLGVGIGQADVWVTGIRCDGAVLVN
;
A
#
# COMPACT_ATOMS: atom_id res chain seq x y z
N MET A 1 -13.47 100.24 -40.54
CA MET A 1 -12.60 99.51 -39.66
C MET A 1 -13.27 99.06 -38.32
N MET A 2 -14.62 99.21 -38.22
CA MET A 2 -15.38 98.88 -37.01
C MET A 2 -16.06 97.47 -37.04
N SER A 3 -15.96 96.74 -38.13
CA SER A 3 -16.69 95.48 -38.31
C SER A 3 -15.95 94.19 -37.73
N PHE A 4 -14.66 94.16 -37.70
CA PHE A 4 -13.93 92.96 -37.30
C PHE A 4 -13.87 92.78 -35.78
N MET A 5 -13.74 93.87 -35.02
CA MET A 5 -13.68 93.84 -33.58
C MET A 5 -15.06 93.54 -32.95
N SER A 6 -16.13 93.88 -33.59
CA SER A 6 -17.51 93.55 -33.15
C SER A 6 -17.83 92.06 -33.38
N LEU A 7 -17.34 91.51 -34.47
CA LEU A 7 -17.45 90.08 -34.77
C LEU A 7 -16.65 89.19 -33.74
N LEU A 8 -15.46 89.61 -33.41
CA LEU A 8 -14.63 88.92 -32.39
C LEU A 8 -15.27 88.99 -30.99
N ARG A 9 -15.88 90.18 -30.62
CA ARG A 9 -16.61 90.28 -29.35
C ARG A 9 -17.90 89.44 -29.33
N ARG A 10 -18.62 89.35 -30.46
CA ARG A 10 -19.80 88.44 -30.56
C ARG A 10 -19.43 87.00 -30.51
N PHE A 11 -18.32 86.62 -31.13
CA PHE A 11 -17.76 85.27 -31.04
C PHE A 11 -17.30 84.94 -29.62
N ALA A 12 -16.69 85.88 -28.88
CA ALA A 12 -16.24 85.71 -27.51
C ALA A 12 -17.36 85.66 -26.49
N SER A 13 -18.53 86.28 -26.81
CA SER A 13 -19.75 86.33 -25.96
C SER A 13 -20.84 85.34 -26.36
N ASP A 14 -20.68 84.60 -27.44
CA ASP A 14 -21.69 83.64 -27.91
C ASP A 14 -21.54 82.31 -27.14
N GLN A 15 -22.34 82.22 -26.07
CA GLN A 15 -22.41 81.01 -25.25
C GLN A 15 -23.04 79.79 -25.95
N ARG A 16 -23.69 80.01 -27.13
CA ARG A 16 -24.27 78.88 -27.90
C ARG A 16 -23.22 77.99 -28.54
N GLY A 17 -22.04 78.55 -28.89
CA GLY A 17 -20.90 77.81 -29.39
C GLY A 17 -20.22 76.94 -28.32
N ASN A 18 -20.33 77.30 -27.04
CA ASN A 18 -19.71 76.65 -25.95
C ASN A 18 -20.28 75.22 -25.69
N PHE A 19 -21.62 75.09 -25.94
CA PHE A 19 -22.28 73.77 -25.83
C PHE A 19 -21.82 72.81 -26.96
N ALA A 20 -21.65 73.34 -28.19
CA ALA A 20 -21.14 72.53 -29.31
C ALA A 20 -19.66 72.05 -29.05
N LEU A 21 -18.86 72.97 -28.51
CA LEU A 21 -17.44 72.67 -28.20
C LEU A 21 -17.34 71.68 -27.06
N MET A 22 -18.15 71.86 -26.00
CA MET A 22 -18.24 70.87 -24.91
C MET A 22 -18.77 69.51 -25.38
N SER A 23 -19.75 69.51 -26.26
CA SER A 23 -20.29 68.27 -26.84
C SER A 23 -19.28 67.57 -27.72
N VAL A 24 -18.47 68.27 -28.52
CA VAL A 24 -17.39 67.67 -29.32
C VAL A 24 -16.27 67.08 -28.40
N VAL A 25 -15.86 67.85 -27.38
CA VAL A 25 -14.84 67.34 -26.41
C VAL A 25 -15.41 66.17 -25.63
N GLY A 26 -16.63 66.24 -25.15
CA GLY A 26 -17.27 65.13 -24.44
C GLY A 26 -17.46 63.89 -25.31
N MET A 27 -17.86 64.08 -26.59
CA MET A 27 -18.04 62.99 -27.54
C MET A 27 -16.71 62.33 -27.94
N THR A 28 -15.66 63.12 -28.15
CA THR A 28 -14.32 62.59 -28.45
C THR A 28 -13.75 61.83 -27.25
N LEU A 29 -13.95 62.31 -26.03
CA LEU A 29 -13.56 61.63 -24.80
C LEU A 29 -14.35 60.32 -24.63
N ALA A 30 -15.65 60.33 -24.84
CA ALA A 30 -16.48 59.15 -24.77
C ALA A 30 -16.11 58.08 -25.81
N ILE A 31 -15.83 58.51 -27.06
CA ILE A 31 -15.37 57.62 -28.14
C ILE A 31 -13.97 57.05 -27.79
N SER A 32 -13.08 57.86 -27.26
CA SER A 32 -11.74 57.41 -26.85
C SER A 32 -11.80 56.38 -25.70
N CYS A 33 -12.65 56.62 -24.71
CA CYS A 33 -12.89 55.68 -23.62
C CYS A 33 -13.52 54.35 -24.11
N ALA A 34 -14.52 54.47 -25.02
CA ALA A 34 -15.15 53.30 -25.63
C ALA A 34 -14.14 52.48 -26.47
N ALA A 35 -13.29 53.17 -27.22
CA ALA A 35 -12.24 52.57 -28.04
C ALA A 35 -11.21 51.82 -27.20
N LEU A 36 -10.75 52.41 -26.10
CA LEU A 36 -9.85 51.70 -25.13
C LEU A 36 -10.59 50.53 -24.47
N GLY A 37 -11.86 50.67 -24.18
CA GLY A 37 -12.72 49.61 -23.65
C GLY A 37 -12.80 48.39 -24.56
N VAL A 38 -12.81 48.58 -25.89
CA VAL A 38 -12.79 47.49 -26.88
C VAL A 38 -11.47 46.73 -26.82
N ASP A 39 -10.33 47.44 -26.85
CA ASP A 39 -9.00 46.78 -26.79
C ASP A 39 -8.80 46.03 -25.48
N ILE A 40 -9.18 46.62 -24.33
CA ILE A 40 -9.13 45.96 -23.02
C ILE A 40 -10.05 44.74 -22.98
N GLY A 41 -11.26 44.86 -23.55
CA GLY A 41 -12.22 43.75 -23.63
C GLY A 41 -11.68 42.57 -24.47
N THR A 42 -11.09 42.87 -25.63
CA THR A 42 -10.50 41.85 -26.51
C THR A 42 -9.30 41.19 -25.85
N ILE A 43 -8.38 41.94 -25.22
CA ILE A 43 -7.26 41.41 -24.46
C ILE A 43 -7.75 40.50 -23.34
N ALA A 44 -8.77 40.89 -22.59
CA ALA A 44 -9.32 40.09 -21.51
C ALA A 44 -9.96 38.79 -22.02
N ALA A 45 -10.69 38.84 -23.13
CA ALA A 45 -11.27 37.65 -23.77
C ALA A 45 -10.20 36.71 -24.30
N ASP A 46 -9.19 37.23 -25.00
CA ASP A 46 -8.10 36.44 -25.54
C ASP A 46 -7.20 35.85 -24.42
N ARG A 47 -7.01 36.57 -23.32
CA ARG A 47 -6.29 36.05 -22.15
C ARG A 47 -6.99 34.82 -21.57
N ARG A 48 -8.34 34.87 -21.42
CA ARG A 48 -9.11 33.71 -20.96
C ARG A 48 -9.00 32.53 -21.93
N LYS A 49 -9.09 32.78 -23.23
CA LYS A 49 -8.98 31.76 -24.27
C LYS A 49 -7.57 31.16 -24.31
N THR A 50 -6.52 31.99 -24.21
CA THR A 50 -5.13 31.52 -24.15
C THR A 50 -4.85 30.68 -22.90
N GLN A 51 -5.38 31.09 -21.72
CA GLN A 51 -5.27 30.32 -20.49
C GLN A 51 -5.98 28.98 -20.63
N SER A 52 -7.22 28.96 -21.09
CA SER A 52 -7.98 27.70 -21.32
C SER A 52 -7.23 26.76 -22.29
N THR A 53 -6.57 27.31 -23.32
CA THR A 53 -5.76 26.53 -24.25
C THR A 53 -4.52 25.97 -23.57
N ALA A 54 -3.85 26.75 -22.73
CA ALA A 54 -2.70 26.28 -21.94
C ALA A 54 -3.12 25.17 -20.95
N ASP A 55 -4.28 25.32 -20.30
CA ASP A 55 -4.85 24.35 -19.38
C ASP A 55 -5.12 23.00 -20.07
N ILE A 56 -5.79 23.02 -21.23
CA ILE A 56 -6.05 21.82 -22.02
C ILE A 56 -4.76 21.20 -22.52
N ALA A 57 -3.82 22.01 -23.03
CA ALA A 57 -2.55 21.53 -23.53
C ALA A 57 -1.70 20.89 -22.41
N ALA A 58 -1.75 21.45 -21.18
CA ALA A 58 -1.06 20.86 -20.03
C ALA A 58 -1.67 19.50 -19.65
N ILE A 59 -3.02 19.38 -19.60
CA ILE A 59 -3.73 18.14 -19.33
C ILE A 59 -3.36 17.07 -20.35
N VAL A 60 -3.39 17.41 -21.65
CA VAL A 60 -3.10 16.45 -22.73
C VAL A 60 -1.62 16.06 -22.74
N ALA A 61 -0.71 16.99 -22.45
CA ALA A 61 0.72 16.72 -22.30
C ALA A 61 1.02 15.80 -21.12
N ALA A 62 0.41 16.07 -19.95
CA ALA A 62 0.61 15.28 -18.75
C ALA A 62 -0.06 13.89 -18.86
N SER A 63 -1.12 13.75 -19.64
CA SER A 63 -1.73 12.44 -19.95
C SER A 63 -0.86 11.59 -20.87
N ASN A 64 0.07 12.20 -21.62
CA ASN A 64 0.96 11.51 -22.57
C ASN A 64 2.40 12.00 -22.43
N LEU A 65 3.02 11.74 -21.28
CA LEU A 65 4.35 12.24 -20.93
C LEU A 65 5.44 11.78 -21.90
N THR A 66 5.31 10.61 -22.51
CA THR A 66 6.28 10.10 -23.50
C THR A 66 6.29 10.89 -24.81
N ASN A 67 5.17 11.55 -25.15
CA ASN A 67 5.01 12.35 -26.35
C ASN A 67 4.37 13.72 -26.05
N ALA A 68 4.68 14.27 -24.88
CA ALA A 68 4.02 15.44 -24.30
C ALA A 68 4.03 16.67 -25.22
N THR A 69 5.15 16.93 -25.90
CA THR A 69 5.28 18.09 -26.80
C THR A 69 4.33 18.01 -28.00
N ASN A 70 4.24 16.85 -28.64
CA ASN A 70 3.32 16.67 -29.77
C ASN A 70 1.86 16.66 -29.31
N ALA A 71 1.59 16.08 -28.15
CA ALA A 71 0.27 16.08 -27.54
C ALA A 71 -0.22 17.50 -27.20
N ALA A 72 0.63 18.34 -26.57
CA ALA A 72 0.37 19.75 -26.32
C ALA A 72 0.17 20.54 -27.61
N LYS A 73 1.01 20.28 -28.62
CA LYS A 73 0.92 20.95 -29.94
C LYS A 73 -0.40 20.68 -30.63
N SER A 74 -0.88 19.43 -30.60
CA SER A 74 -2.18 19.05 -31.12
C SER A 74 -3.32 19.75 -30.38
N ALA A 75 -3.23 19.86 -29.05
CA ALA A 75 -4.23 20.57 -28.25
C ALA A 75 -4.29 22.07 -28.61
N VAL A 76 -3.14 22.72 -28.81
CA VAL A 76 -3.06 24.13 -29.21
C VAL A 76 -3.66 24.34 -30.60
N THR A 77 -3.35 23.47 -31.56
CA THR A 77 -3.92 23.58 -32.94
C THR A 77 -5.41 23.30 -32.98
N ASN A 78 -5.90 22.35 -32.19
CA ASN A 78 -7.33 22.05 -32.07
C ASN A 78 -8.14 23.20 -31.43
N ASN A 79 -7.46 24.11 -30.68
CA ASN A 79 -8.06 25.32 -30.12
C ASN A 79 -7.92 26.54 -31.06
N ASN A 80 -7.61 26.29 -32.34
CA ASN A 80 -7.47 27.30 -33.39
C ASN A 80 -6.33 28.32 -33.19
N TYR A 81 -5.23 27.85 -32.59
CA TYR A 81 -3.99 28.60 -32.53
C TYR A 81 -2.91 27.95 -33.42
N ALA A 82 -1.98 28.76 -33.91
CA ALA A 82 -0.83 28.23 -34.63
C ALA A 82 0.02 27.32 -33.71
N ALA A 83 0.61 26.28 -34.27
CA ALA A 83 1.49 25.39 -33.52
C ALA A 83 2.69 26.11 -32.86
N SER A 84 3.13 27.24 -33.44
CA SER A 84 4.16 28.13 -32.89
C SER A 84 3.75 28.90 -31.64
N SER A 85 2.45 28.94 -31.34
CA SER A 85 1.94 29.52 -30.08
C SER A 85 2.34 28.69 -28.85
N LEU A 86 2.66 27.40 -29.02
CA LEU A 86 3.26 26.58 -27.99
C LEU A 86 4.75 26.94 -27.88
N THR A 87 5.14 27.65 -26.84
CA THR A 87 6.52 28.12 -26.66
C THR A 87 7.38 27.19 -25.82
N ASN A 88 6.78 26.47 -24.87
CA ASN A 88 7.54 25.56 -24.03
C ASN A 88 6.65 24.43 -23.47
N VAL A 89 7.27 23.22 -23.33
CA VAL A 89 6.73 22.06 -22.61
C VAL A 89 7.85 21.50 -21.73
N GLU A 90 7.68 21.58 -20.43
CA GLU A 90 8.62 21.08 -19.44
C GLU A 90 8.02 19.86 -18.74
N LEU A 91 8.76 18.76 -18.72
CA LEU A 91 8.41 17.60 -17.92
C LEU A 91 9.05 17.70 -16.54
N GLY A 92 8.28 17.42 -15.51
CA GLY A 92 8.73 17.52 -14.14
C GLY A 92 8.07 16.52 -13.22
N THR A 93 8.46 16.61 -11.95
CA THR A 93 7.83 15.87 -10.86
C THR A 93 6.97 16.85 -10.06
N TYR A 94 5.68 16.54 -9.94
CA TYR A 94 4.74 17.26 -9.08
C TYR A 94 4.47 16.44 -7.83
N THR A 95 4.61 17.09 -6.66
CA THR A 95 4.32 16.50 -5.36
C THR A 95 3.08 17.18 -4.77
N ALA A 96 2.01 16.42 -4.58
CA ALA A 96 0.76 16.90 -3.98
C ALA A 96 0.87 16.87 -2.44
N ASP A 97 1.69 17.77 -1.89
CA ASP A 97 1.90 17.90 -0.45
C ASP A 97 1.51 19.31 -0.01
N SER A 98 0.55 19.41 0.92
CA SER A 98 0.06 20.68 1.44
C SER A 98 1.09 21.43 2.28
N THR A 99 2.11 20.75 2.81
CA THR A 99 3.21 21.35 3.57
C THR A 99 4.22 22.05 2.68
N ILE A 100 4.28 21.67 1.40
CA ILE A 100 5.14 22.31 0.39
C ILE A 100 4.41 23.50 -0.22
N ALA A 101 5.07 24.67 -0.24
CA ALA A 101 4.51 25.85 -0.91
C ALA A 101 4.18 25.56 -2.38
N PRO A 102 3.03 26.04 -2.93
CA PRO A 102 2.55 25.66 -4.26
C PRO A 102 3.59 25.81 -5.38
N GLN A 103 4.38 26.89 -5.35
CA GLN A 103 5.43 27.15 -6.34
C GLN A 103 6.57 26.13 -6.34
N ASN A 104 6.76 25.38 -5.25
CA ASN A 104 7.83 24.39 -5.07
C ASN A 104 7.35 22.94 -5.32
N ARG A 105 6.04 22.75 -5.56
CA ARG A 105 5.47 21.42 -5.79
C ARG A 105 5.82 20.83 -7.14
N PHE A 106 6.12 21.67 -8.13
CA PHE A 106 6.57 21.23 -9.46
C PHE A 106 8.07 21.46 -9.60
N VAL A 107 8.84 20.39 -9.72
CA VAL A 107 10.30 20.39 -9.87
C VAL A 107 10.68 19.94 -11.28
N THR A 108 11.58 20.71 -11.94
CA THR A 108 12.12 20.38 -13.25
C THR A 108 13.65 20.64 -13.26
N PRO A 109 14.49 19.77 -13.86
CA PRO A 109 14.11 18.51 -14.49
C PRO A 109 13.49 17.52 -13.49
N ALA A 110 12.71 16.57 -14.00
CA ALA A 110 12.06 15.59 -13.15
C ALA A 110 13.07 14.82 -12.30
N VAL A 111 12.78 14.71 -11.00
CA VAL A 111 13.52 13.84 -10.09
C VAL A 111 12.90 12.44 -10.22
N GLY A 112 13.62 11.54 -10.89
CA GLY A 112 13.10 10.22 -11.24
C GLY A 112 12.20 10.25 -12.48
N THR A 113 11.05 9.54 -12.42
CA THR A 113 10.10 9.50 -13.53
C THR A 113 9.18 10.72 -13.48
N ALA A 114 9.09 11.47 -14.58
CA ALA A 114 8.17 12.60 -14.68
C ALA A 114 6.71 12.13 -14.51
N ASN A 115 5.92 12.88 -13.71
CA ASN A 115 4.49 12.67 -13.54
C ASN A 115 3.66 13.90 -13.90
N ALA A 116 4.30 15.00 -14.32
CA ALA A 116 3.63 16.26 -14.62
C ALA A 116 4.25 16.96 -15.81
N ALA A 117 3.47 17.82 -16.46
CA ALA A 117 3.90 18.69 -17.55
C ALA A 117 3.48 20.13 -17.27
N ARG A 118 4.44 21.05 -17.47
CA ARG A 118 4.20 22.49 -17.50
C ARG A 118 4.18 22.94 -18.95
N VAL A 119 3.10 23.57 -19.37
CA VAL A 119 2.94 24.06 -20.74
C VAL A 119 2.84 25.57 -20.73
N THR A 120 3.55 26.22 -21.66
CA THR A 120 3.49 27.67 -21.88
C THR A 120 2.99 27.95 -23.30
N VAL A 121 1.90 28.70 -23.38
CA VAL A 121 1.31 29.18 -24.64
C VAL A 121 1.45 30.69 -24.72
N GLN A 122 1.89 31.18 -25.86
CA GLN A 122 2.03 32.61 -26.13
C GLN A 122 1.23 32.96 -27.38
N THR A 123 0.35 33.95 -27.24
CA THR A 123 -0.52 34.45 -28.31
C THR A 123 -0.36 35.94 -28.45
N SER A 124 -0.89 36.49 -29.54
CA SER A 124 -0.83 37.91 -29.84
C SER A 124 -2.23 38.43 -30.20
N THR A 125 -2.70 39.42 -29.47
CA THR A 125 -4.00 40.07 -29.68
C THR A 125 -3.77 41.39 -30.39
N PRO A 126 -4.42 41.66 -31.55
CA PRO A 126 -4.27 42.92 -32.25
C PRO A 126 -4.86 44.09 -31.43
N LEU A 127 -4.14 45.20 -31.43
CA LEU A 127 -4.59 46.46 -30.85
C LEU A 127 -5.19 47.33 -31.95
N TYR A 128 -6.44 47.73 -31.79
CA TYR A 128 -7.14 48.55 -32.77
C TYR A 128 -6.97 50.03 -32.48
N PHE A 129 -7.16 50.43 -31.25
CA PHE A 129 -7.13 51.83 -30.81
C PHE A 129 -5.90 52.16 -29.96
N SER A 130 -5.53 51.28 -29.05
CA SER A 130 -4.37 51.50 -28.15
C SER A 130 -3.04 51.57 -28.88
N LYS A 131 -2.94 51.07 -30.13
CA LYS A 131 -1.74 51.18 -30.97
C LYS A 131 -1.27 52.61 -31.17
N PHE A 132 -2.20 53.58 -31.20
CA PHE A 132 -1.86 55.01 -31.35
C PHE A 132 -1.11 55.59 -30.13
N PHE A 133 -1.30 54.99 -28.97
CA PHE A 133 -0.70 55.42 -27.71
C PHE A 133 0.53 54.58 -27.34
N THR A 134 0.49 53.29 -27.65
CA THR A 134 1.55 52.33 -27.25
C THR A 134 2.62 52.16 -28.31
N GLY A 135 2.36 52.57 -29.56
CA GLY A 135 3.25 52.33 -30.70
C GLY A 135 3.36 50.85 -31.12
N SER A 136 2.57 49.96 -30.46
CA SER A 136 2.58 48.54 -30.74
C SER A 136 1.28 48.13 -31.46
N ASN A 137 1.39 47.28 -32.49
CA ASN A 137 0.23 46.80 -33.24
C ASN A 137 -0.48 45.63 -32.55
N ALA A 138 0.16 45.03 -31.55
CA ALA A 138 -0.39 43.87 -30.84
C ALA A 138 0.08 43.80 -29.40
N PHE A 139 -0.75 43.16 -28.57
CA PHE A 139 -0.42 42.83 -27.18
C PHE A 139 -0.11 41.33 -27.06
N THR A 140 1.07 41.00 -26.50
CA THR A 140 1.47 39.62 -26.30
C THR A 140 0.88 39.09 -24.99
N ILE A 141 0.18 37.97 -25.08
CA ILE A 141 -0.38 37.23 -23.94
C ILE A 141 0.45 35.97 -23.75
N LYS A 142 0.94 35.76 -22.53
CA LYS A 142 1.61 34.52 -22.11
C LYS A 142 0.74 33.85 -21.04
N ALA A 143 0.37 32.59 -21.26
CA ALA A 143 -0.35 31.75 -20.33
C ALA A 143 0.46 30.50 -20.00
N GLN A 144 0.39 30.07 -18.76
CA GLN A 144 1.10 28.88 -18.29
C GLN A 144 0.14 28.01 -17.47
N ALA A 145 0.23 26.70 -17.66
CA ALA A 145 -0.52 25.72 -16.88
C ALA A 145 0.36 24.53 -16.53
N ILE A 146 0.09 23.94 -15.38
CA ILE A 146 0.71 22.70 -14.93
C ILE A 146 -0.39 21.67 -14.76
N ALA A 147 -0.18 20.47 -15.31
CA ALA A 147 -1.04 19.34 -15.06
C ALA A 147 -0.19 18.15 -14.60
N ALA A 148 -0.72 17.38 -13.67
CA ALA A 148 -0.09 16.17 -13.17
C ALA A 148 -0.96 14.95 -13.46
N ASN A 149 -0.33 13.87 -13.87
CA ASN A 149 -0.98 12.58 -14.06
C ASN A 149 -0.94 11.83 -12.73
N THR A 150 -2.11 11.62 -12.13
CA THR A 150 -2.24 10.91 -10.87
C THR A 150 -2.44 9.43 -11.15
N GLN A 151 -1.34 8.70 -11.13
CA GLN A 151 -1.37 7.24 -11.21
C GLN A 151 -1.39 6.68 -9.78
N ILE A 152 -2.39 5.88 -9.47
CA ILE A 152 -2.58 5.30 -8.15
C ILE A 152 -2.81 3.80 -8.31
N SER A 153 -2.13 3.01 -7.48
CA SER A 153 -2.35 1.57 -7.38
C SER A 153 -2.63 1.18 -5.94
N SER A 154 -3.38 0.10 -5.78
CA SER A 154 -3.57 -0.57 -4.51
C SER A 154 -2.95 -1.95 -4.57
N PHE A 155 -2.16 -2.30 -3.56
CA PHE A 155 -1.44 -3.55 -3.51
C PHE A 155 -1.24 -4.02 -2.07
N ALA A 156 -0.95 -5.29 -1.91
CA ALA A 156 -0.74 -5.91 -0.61
C ALA A 156 0.37 -6.94 -0.65
N ILE A 157 0.90 -7.25 0.53
CA ILE A 157 1.87 -8.33 0.76
C ILE A 157 1.32 -9.29 1.81
N GLY A 158 1.60 -10.57 1.65
CA GLY A 158 1.23 -11.59 2.61
C GLY A 158 2.00 -12.88 2.41
N SER A 159 1.47 -13.97 2.91
CA SER A 159 2.01 -15.30 2.63
C SER A 159 0.89 -16.26 2.23
N ARG A 160 1.28 -17.26 1.47
CA ARG A 160 0.37 -18.30 1.05
C ARG A 160 -0.05 -19.19 2.23
N LEU A 161 -1.34 -19.44 2.36
CA LEU A 161 -1.82 -20.56 3.15
C LEU A 161 -1.47 -21.87 2.41
N ALA A 162 -0.43 -22.54 2.86
CA ALA A 162 0.13 -23.71 2.17
C ALA A 162 -0.79 -24.94 2.30
N SER A 163 -1.52 -25.05 3.43
CA SER A 163 -2.46 -26.13 3.66
C SER A 163 -3.54 -25.70 4.67
N LEU A 164 -4.78 -26.12 4.43
CA LEU A 164 -5.90 -25.88 5.34
C LEU A 164 -5.98 -27.03 6.34
N ASN A 165 -5.47 -26.83 7.55
CA ASN A 165 -5.74 -27.70 8.70
C ASN A 165 -6.62 -26.93 9.68
N GLY A 166 -7.93 -27.22 9.71
CA GLY A 166 -8.89 -26.50 10.52
C GLY A 166 -8.56 -26.52 12.02
N GLY A 167 -8.04 -27.61 12.54
CA GLY A 167 -7.63 -27.72 13.94
C GLY A 167 -6.46 -26.78 14.28
N LEU A 168 -5.44 -26.72 13.41
CA LEU A 168 -4.30 -25.83 13.57
C LEU A 168 -4.74 -24.36 13.45
N LEU A 169 -5.52 -24.03 12.43
CA LEU A 169 -6.04 -22.67 12.22
C LEU A 169 -6.90 -22.20 13.40
N ASN A 170 -7.81 -23.02 13.89
CA ASN A 170 -8.64 -22.71 15.06
C ASN A 170 -7.78 -22.46 16.31
N SER A 171 -6.75 -23.28 16.54
CA SER A 171 -5.85 -23.13 17.68
C SER A 171 -5.02 -21.86 17.60
N VAL A 172 -4.40 -21.58 16.45
CA VAL A 172 -3.53 -20.42 16.26
C VAL A 172 -4.34 -19.12 16.24
N LEU A 173 -5.33 -19.00 15.36
CA LEU A 173 -6.13 -17.79 15.24
C LEU A 173 -6.98 -17.53 16.47
N GLY A 174 -7.54 -18.57 17.09
CA GLY A 174 -8.26 -18.44 18.35
C GLY A 174 -7.39 -17.89 19.46
N SER A 175 -6.18 -18.41 19.61
CA SER A 175 -5.23 -17.92 20.62
C SER A 175 -4.76 -16.50 20.35
N LEU A 176 -4.54 -16.09 19.08
CA LEU A 176 -4.20 -14.73 18.70
C LEU A 176 -5.32 -13.74 19.00
N LEU A 177 -6.57 -14.14 18.78
CA LEU A 177 -7.76 -13.33 19.09
C LEU A 177 -8.15 -13.35 20.57
N GLY A 178 -7.50 -14.19 21.37
CA GLY A 178 -7.85 -14.39 22.80
C GLY A 178 -9.19 -15.12 23.01
N THR A 179 -9.56 -16.02 22.09
CA THR A 179 -10.81 -16.76 22.11
C THR A 179 -10.65 -18.19 21.59
N THR A 180 -11.72 -18.98 21.64
CA THR A 180 -11.75 -20.31 21.01
C THR A 180 -12.52 -20.25 19.70
N LEU A 181 -11.92 -20.80 18.63
CA LEU A 181 -12.56 -20.94 17.33
C LEU A 181 -12.87 -22.41 17.06
N SER A 182 -13.98 -22.65 16.35
CA SER A 182 -14.41 -23.98 15.93
C SER A 182 -14.99 -23.91 14.53
N LEU A 183 -14.10 -23.65 13.56
CA LEU A 183 -14.44 -23.55 12.14
C LEU A 183 -13.99 -24.80 11.41
N SER A 184 -14.75 -25.19 10.39
CA SER A 184 -14.37 -26.25 9.47
C SER A 184 -13.35 -25.74 8.42
N VAL A 185 -12.72 -26.68 7.72
CA VAL A 185 -11.87 -26.36 6.56
C VAL A 185 -12.68 -25.63 5.47
N MET A 186 -13.94 -26.00 5.28
CA MET A 186 -14.83 -25.35 4.31
C MET A 186 -15.12 -23.89 4.66
N ASP A 187 -15.24 -23.55 5.95
CA ASP A 187 -15.43 -22.17 6.41
C ASP A 187 -14.20 -21.33 6.09
N TYR A 188 -12.99 -21.83 6.36
CA TYR A 188 -11.75 -21.16 6.00
C TYR A 188 -11.59 -20.99 4.49
N GLN A 189 -11.98 -22.00 3.71
CA GLN A 189 -12.00 -21.92 2.25
C GLN A 189 -12.97 -20.84 1.73
N ALA A 190 -14.14 -20.74 2.34
CA ALA A 190 -15.12 -19.72 2.02
C ALA A 190 -14.60 -18.31 2.33
N LEU A 191 -13.96 -18.13 3.51
CA LEU A 191 -13.31 -16.86 3.88
C LEU A 191 -12.18 -16.48 2.92
N LEU A 192 -11.37 -17.44 2.49
CA LEU A 192 -10.26 -17.22 1.56
C LEU A 192 -10.74 -16.76 0.18
N ASN A 193 -11.84 -17.33 -0.30
CA ASN A 193 -12.39 -17.06 -1.64
C ASN A 193 -13.31 -15.82 -1.67
N THR A 194 -13.77 -15.34 -0.53
CA THR A 194 -14.65 -14.18 -0.45
C THR A 194 -13.88 -12.90 -0.19
N ARG A 195 -14.22 -11.85 -0.94
CA ARG A 195 -13.56 -10.55 -0.87
C ARG A 195 -14.55 -9.45 -0.55
N ILE A 196 -14.08 -8.44 0.18
CA ILE A 196 -14.78 -7.19 0.44
C ILE A 196 -13.90 -6.01 0.03
N ASP A 197 -14.51 -4.89 -0.30
CA ASP A 197 -13.77 -3.66 -0.56
C ASP A 197 -13.35 -2.99 0.76
N ALA A 198 -12.11 -2.50 0.83
CA ALA A 198 -11.56 -1.87 2.04
C ALA A 198 -12.35 -0.62 2.46
N PHE A 199 -12.87 0.17 1.50
CA PHE A 199 -13.65 1.36 1.82
C PHE A 199 -15.06 1.02 2.32
N ASP A 200 -15.63 -0.11 1.87
CA ASP A 200 -16.88 -0.64 2.43
C ASP A 200 -16.66 -1.10 3.89
N LEU A 201 -15.52 -1.77 4.15
CA LEU A 201 -15.11 -2.12 5.52
C LEU A 201 -14.94 -0.88 6.41
N LEU A 202 -14.21 0.14 5.94
CA LEU A 202 -13.99 1.37 6.71
C LEU A 202 -15.30 2.14 6.95
N SER A 203 -16.22 2.14 5.99
CA SER A 203 -17.55 2.76 6.14
C SER A 203 -18.42 2.01 7.16
N ALA A 204 -18.42 0.67 7.13
CA ALA A 204 -19.09 -0.15 8.13
C ALA A 204 -18.49 0.04 9.53
N LEU A 205 -17.14 0.15 9.61
CA LEU A 205 -16.43 0.39 10.85
C LEU A 205 -16.76 1.77 11.43
N SER A 206 -16.81 2.81 10.61
CA SER A 206 -17.15 4.17 11.03
C SER A 206 -18.54 4.24 11.69
N THR A 207 -19.50 3.54 11.11
CA THR A 207 -20.85 3.43 11.67
C THR A 207 -20.81 2.78 13.06
N ARG A 208 -20.00 1.75 13.21
CA ARG A 208 -19.91 0.98 14.44
C ARG A 208 -19.23 1.75 15.59
N ILE A 209 -18.24 2.58 15.27
CA ILE A 209 -17.50 3.38 16.26
C ILE A 209 -18.01 4.82 16.39
N GLY A 210 -19.11 5.17 15.71
CA GLY A 210 -19.77 6.47 15.82
C GLY A 210 -19.05 7.62 15.10
N LEU A 211 -18.21 7.34 14.10
CA LEU A 211 -17.45 8.33 13.32
C LEU A 211 -18.03 8.58 11.91
N THR A 212 -19.34 8.49 11.75
CA THR A 212 -20.00 8.59 10.43
C THR A 212 -19.91 9.95 9.75
N ALA A 213 -19.69 11.01 10.51
CA ALA A 213 -19.51 12.37 9.98
C ALA A 213 -18.04 12.75 9.67
N GLY A 214 -17.10 11.83 9.93
CA GLY A 214 -15.67 12.03 9.75
C GLY A 214 -15.15 11.71 8.35
N THR A 215 -13.83 11.76 8.24
CA THR A 215 -13.06 11.29 7.07
C THR A 215 -12.57 9.87 7.33
N TYR A 216 -12.11 9.18 6.27
CA TYR A 216 -11.47 7.87 6.46
C TYR A 216 -10.22 7.98 7.34
N GLU A 217 -9.50 9.11 7.33
CA GLU A 217 -8.36 9.35 8.22
C GLU A 217 -8.77 9.22 9.69
N SER A 218 -9.91 9.80 10.09
CA SER A 218 -10.40 9.69 11.47
C SER A 218 -10.73 8.27 11.89
N VAL A 219 -11.20 7.43 10.95
CA VAL A 219 -11.46 5.99 11.18
C VAL A 219 -10.17 5.19 11.24
N LEU A 220 -9.23 5.48 10.35
CA LEU A 220 -7.94 4.81 10.26
C LEU A 220 -7.09 5.03 11.51
N ASN A 221 -7.12 6.24 12.08
CA ASN A 221 -6.36 6.60 13.29
C ASN A 221 -7.08 6.25 14.61
N ALA A 222 -8.30 5.72 14.55
CA ALA A 222 -9.04 5.33 15.74
C ALA A 222 -8.42 4.09 16.41
N ASN A 223 -8.49 4.03 17.75
CA ASN A 223 -8.09 2.84 18.51
C ASN A 223 -9.30 1.92 18.70
N VAL A 224 -9.43 0.89 17.87
CA VAL A 224 -10.65 0.09 17.69
C VAL A 224 -10.47 -1.31 18.25
N LYS A 225 -11.50 -1.86 18.88
CA LYS A 225 -11.51 -3.26 19.31
C LYS A 225 -11.48 -4.20 18.10
N VAL A 226 -10.72 -5.26 18.20
CA VAL A 226 -10.63 -6.30 17.16
C VAL A 226 -12.02 -6.86 16.81
N GLY A 227 -12.87 -7.11 17.80
CA GLY A 227 -14.25 -7.55 17.58
C GLY A 227 -15.09 -6.58 16.75
N ASP A 228 -14.86 -5.26 16.86
CA ASP A 228 -15.55 -4.25 16.07
C ASP A 228 -15.11 -4.25 14.61
N ILE A 229 -13.82 -4.51 14.34
CA ILE A 229 -13.30 -4.65 12.98
C ILE A 229 -13.90 -5.87 12.29
N LEU A 230 -13.93 -7.01 12.99
CA LEU A 230 -14.49 -8.25 12.44
C LEU A 230 -16.02 -8.15 12.24
N ALA A 231 -16.72 -7.44 13.14
CA ALA A 231 -18.14 -7.17 12.97
C ALA A 231 -18.42 -6.16 11.85
N ALA A 232 -17.54 -5.19 11.62
CA ALA A 232 -17.62 -4.30 10.47
C ALA A 232 -17.39 -5.06 9.15
N ALA A 233 -16.43 -5.99 9.15
CA ALA A 233 -16.19 -6.87 8.00
C ALA A 233 -17.42 -7.74 7.70
N LEU A 234 -18.11 -8.26 8.73
CA LEU A 234 -19.38 -8.98 8.57
C LEU A 234 -20.45 -8.10 7.94
N GLY A 235 -20.60 -6.85 8.40
CA GLY A 235 -21.56 -5.90 7.85
C GLY A 235 -21.27 -5.57 6.38
N ALA A 236 -20.00 -5.32 6.04
CA ALA A 236 -19.56 -5.08 4.66
C ALA A 236 -19.80 -6.31 3.77
N GLN A 237 -19.51 -7.52 4.27
CA GLN A 237 -19.76 -8.78 3.57
C GLN A 237 -21.26 -9.00 3.30
N GLN A 238 -22.11 -8.78 4.30
CA GLN A 238 -23.55 -8.93 4.16
C GLN A 238 -24.15 -7.96 3.15
N SER A 239 -23.67 -6.72 3.13
CA SER A 239 -24.17 -5.70 2.21
C SER A 239 -23.73 -5.97 0.76
N THR A 240 -22.54 -6.57 0.54
CA THR A 240 -21.98 -6.79 -0.79
C THR A 240 -22.39 -8.15 -1.38
N ASN A 241 -22.30 -9.22 -0.59
CA ASN A 241 -22.42 -10.61 -1.08
C ASN A 241 -23.59 -11.37 -0.46
N GLY A 242 -24.29 -10.77 0.50
CA GLY A 242 -25.44 -11.40 1.18
C GLY A 242 -25.08 -12.59 2.07
N ALA A 243 -26.02 -13.50 2.24
CA ALA A 243 -25.85 -14.71 3.05
C ALA A 243 -25.02 -15.77 2.28
N SER A 244 -23.97 -16.28 2.93
CA SER A 244 -23.05 -17.28 2.37
C SER A 244 -22.35 -18.05 3.49
N THR A 245 -21.65 -19.12 3.17
CA THR A 245 -20.77 -19.84 4.12
C THR A 245 -19.75 -18.89 4.76
N ALA A 246 -19.17 -17.97 3.98
CA ALA A 246 -18.24 -16.97 4.49
C ALA A 246 -18.91 -16.03 5.49
N THR A 247 -20.17 -15.63 5.25
CA THR A 247 -20.94 -14.78 6.17
C THR A 247 -21.18 -15.51 7.49
N THR A 248 -21.54 -16.80 7.46
CA THR A 248 -21.74 -17.62 8.66
C THR A 248 -20.43 -17.80 9.44
N ALA A 249 -19.33 -18.13 8.75
CA ALA A 249 -18.02 -18.27 9.36
C ALA A 249 -17.56 -16.96 10.02
N LEU A 250 -17.68 -15.84 9.32
CA LEU A 250 -17.29 -14.52 9.84
C LEU A 250 -18.18 -14.09 11.01
N SER A 251 -19.47 -14.44 11.00
CA SER A 251 -20.39 -14.23 12.13
C SER A 251 -19.91 -14.98 13.38
N THR A 252 -19.54 -16.26 13.24
CA THR A 252 -19.00 -17.07 14.34
C THR A 252 -17.72 -16.46 14.91
N ILE A 253 -16.79 -16.03 14.03
CA ILE A 253 -15.53 -15.39 14.45
C ILE A 253 -15.80 -14.05 15.14
N SER A 254 -16.67 -13.23 14.57
CA SER A 254 -17.02 -11.91 15.11
C SER A 254 -17.64 -12.02 16.51
N GLN A 255 -18.55 -12.98 16.71
CA GLN A 255 -19.14 -13.27 18.00
C GLN A 255 -18.10 -13.74 19.03
N ALA A 256 -17.24 -14.68 18.64
CA ALA A 256 -16.15 -15.14 19.49
C ALA A 256 -15.19 -13.99 19.87
N ALA A 257 -14.87 -13.11 18.94
CA ALA A 257 -13.97 -11.98 19.15
C ALA A 257 -14.59 -10.84 20.00
N THR A 258 -15.88 -10.87 20.32
CA THR A 258 -16.49 -9.85 21.22
C THR A 258 -15.89 -9.88 22.61
N ALA A 259 -15.39 -11.02 23.07
CA ALA A 259 -14.71 -11.18 24.35
C ALA A 259 -13.28 -10.58 24.34
N SER A 260 -12.70 -10.35 23.16
CA SER A 260 -11.36 -9.79 23.03
C SER A 260 -11.33 -8.33 23.47
N THR A 261 -10.39 -8.01 24.36
CA THR A 261 -10.11 -6.63 24.80
C THR A 261 -9.05 -5.95 23.94
N ALA A 262 -8.44 -6.68 23.01
CA ALA A 262 -7.39 -6.18 22.15
C ALA A 262 -7.91 -5.05 21.26
N LYS A 263 -7.11 -3.99 21.15
CA LYS A 263 -7.38 -2.84 20.28
C LYS A 263 -6.25 -2.65 19.30
N ILE A 264 -6.58 -2.28 18.10
CA ILE A 264 -5.62 -1.96 17.04
C ILE A 264 -6.03 -0.68 16.32
N THR A 265 -5.08 -0.07 15.67
CA THR A 265 -5.31 1.09 14.80
C THR A 265 -5.55 0.57 13.38
N PRO A 266 -6.71 0.83 12.74
CA PRO A 266 -7.00 0.35 11.39
C PRO A 266 -5.97 0.75 10.34
N LEU A 267 -5.22 1.85 10.54
CA LEU A 267 -4.12 2.27 9.68
C LEU A 267 -3.03 1.18 9.56
N SER A 268 -2.82 0.38 10.59
CA SER A 268 -1.89 -0.76 10.52
C SER A 268 -2.38 -1.91 9.61
N LEU A 269 -3.67 -1.93 9.28
CA LEU A 269 -4.24 -2.87 8.31
C LEU A 269 -4.27 -2.25 6.91
N ILE A 270 -4.79 -1.03 6.79
CA ILE A 270 -5.13 -0.37 5.53
C ILE A 270 -4.57 1.04 5.54
N ASP A 271 -3.74 1.36 4.56
CA ASP A 271 -3.38 2.73 4.24
C ASP A 271 -4.21 3.18 3.02
N ALA A 272 -5.13 4.10 3.24
CA ALA A 272 -5.99 4.64 2.18
C ALA A 272 -5.26 5.66 1.29
N GLY A 273 -4.03 6.05 1.65
CA GLY A 273 -3.22 7.00 0.89
C GLY A 273 -3.96 8.32 0.62
N PRO A 274 -3.99 8.77 -0.65
CA PRO A 274 -4.61 10.06 -1.00
C PRO A 274 -6.15 10.09 -0.82
N TYR A 275 -6.77 8.97 -0.44
CA TYR A 275 -8.22 8.90 -0.17
C TYR A 275 -8.57 9.00 1.31
N SER A 276 -7.58 9.12 2.19
CA SER A 276 -7.80 9.26 3.64
C SER A 276 -8.65 10.48 4.00
N ASP A 277 -8.49 11.59 3.28
CA ASP A 277 -9.26 12.84 3.51
C ASP A 277 -10.71 12.79 3.00
N LEU A 278 -11.08 11.75 2.26
CA LEU A 278 -12.45 11.61 1.78
C LEU A 278 -13.41 11.38 2.96
N LYS A 279 -14.59 11.96 2.85
CA LYS A 279 -15.68 11.69 3.80
C LYS A 279 -16.05 10.21 3.77
N VAL A 280 -16.29 9.65 4.94
CA VAL A 280 -16.78 8.28 5.08
C VAL A 280 -18.04 8.08 4.24
N GLY A 281 -18.14 6.92 3.59
CA GLY A 281 -19.22 6.60 2.65
C GLY A 281 -18.96 7.06 1.20
N THR A 282 -17.92 7.86 0.95
CA THR A 282 -17.49 8.20 -0.43
C THR A 282 -16.61 7.07 -0.96
N LYS A 283 -17.08 6.35 -1.98
CA LYS A 283 -16.32 5.24 -2.56
C LYS A 283 -15.38 5.73 -3.68
N PRO A 284 -14.05 5.59 -3.54
CA PRO A 284 -13.12 5.89 -4.62
C PRO A 284 -13.32 4.96 -5.82
N LYS A 285 -12.99 5.44 -7.02
CA LYS A 285 -13.01 4.62 -8.25
C LYS A 285 -11.78 3.70 -8.37
N ILE A 286 -11.29 3.17 -7.26
CA ILE A 286 -10.23 2.18 -7.21
C ILE A 286 -10.72 1.01 -6.38
N GLY A 287 -10.62 -0.21 -6.91
CA GLY A 287 -10.95 -1.41 -6.14
C GLY A 287 -9.82 -1.72 -5.16
N VAL A 288 -10.15 -1.86 -3.88
CA VAL A 288 -9.22 -2.32 -2.85
C VAL A 288 -9.82 -3.58 -2.23
N ASN A 289 -9.79 -4.67 -3.00
CA ASN A 289 -10.43 -5.92 -2.62
C ASN A 289 -9.55 -6.74 -1.67
N ILE A 290 -10.08 -7.06 -0.51
CA ILE A 290 -9.41 -7.81 0.56
C ILE A 290 -10.12 -9.14 0.75
N SER A 291 -9.38 -10.25 0.80
CA SER A 291 -9.92 -11.56 1.20
C SER A 291 -10.29 -11.49 2.69
N LEU A 292 -11.42 -12.07 3.06
CA LEU A 292 -11.86 -12.11 4.46
C LEU A 292 -10.89 -12.91 5.34
N TYR A 293 -10.28 -13.95 4.79
CA TYR A 293 -9.26 -14.72 5.50
C TYR A 293 -8.00 -13.88 5.77
N ASP A 294 -7.50 -13.16 4.75
CA ASP A 294 -6.30 -12.35 4.90
C ASP A 294 -6.54 -11.19 5.88
N LEU A 295 -7.74 -10.60 5.89
CA LEU A 295 -8.15 -9.60 6.88
C LEU A 295 -8.19 -10.18 8.30
N LEU A 296 -8.79 -11.36 8.46
CA LEU A 296 -8.85 -12.07 9.74
C LEU A 296 -7.44 -12.33 10.28
N GLN A 297 -6.56 -12.86 9.45
CA GLN A 297 -5.17 -13.18 9.77
C GLN A 297 -4.38 -11.92 10.18
N ALA A 298 -4.47 -10.85 9.38
CA ALA A 298 -3.80 -9.59 9.68
C ALA A 298 -4.33 -8.96 10.98
N THR A 299 -5.64 -9.02 11.21
CA THR A 299 -6.29 -8.51 12.43
C THR A 299 -5.89 -9.33 13.65
N ALA A 300 -5.89 -10.66 13.55
CA ALA A 300 -5.47 -11.56 14.62
C ALA A 300 -3.99 -11.37 14.97
N GLY A 301 -3.13 -11.20 13.96
CA GLY A 301 -1.71 -10.92 14.16
C GLY A 301 -1.45 -9.62 14.92
N LEU A 302 -2.23 -8.56 14.64
CA LEU A 302 -2.13 -7.28 15.34
C LEU A 302 -2.77 -7.31 16.73
N ALA A 303 -3.77 -8.20 16.95
CA ALA A 303 -4.48 -8.32 18.22
C ALA A 303 -3.58 -8.74 19.38
N THR A 304 -2.53 -9.49 19.11
CA THR A 304 -1.57 -9.94 20.14
C THR A 304 -0.72 -8.79 20.70
N GLY A 305 -0.51 -7.72 19.93
CA GLY A 305 0.35 -6.61 20.33
C GLY A 305 1.72 -7.11 20.82
N THR A 306 2.11 -6.72 22.04
CA THR A 306 3.33 -7.20 22.71
C THR A 306 3.13 -8.54 23.47
N ASN A 307 1.96 -9.13 23.38
CA ASN A 307 1.64 -10.35 24.13
C ASN A 307 2.12 -11.60 23.39
N GLN A 308 2.75 -12.49 24.15
CA GLN A 308 3.16 -13.80 23.67
C GLN A 308 1.98 -14.76 23.73
N VAL A 309 1.72 -15.45 22.63
CA VAL A 309 0.76 -16.56 22.62
C VAL A 309 1.49 -17.85 22.99
N ASN A 310 0.98 -18.57 23.97
CA ASN A 310 1.47 -19.87 24.39
C ASN A 310 0.29 -20.85 24.44
N THR A 311 0.25 -21.80 23.53
CA THR A 311 -0.87 -22.73 23.40
C THR A 311 -0.39 -24.13 23.01
N GLY A 312 -1.08 -25.14 23.51
CA GLY A 312 -0.98 -26.50 22.99
C GLY A 312 -1.67 -26.61 21.64
N VAL A 313 -1.01 -27.17 20.65
CA VAL A 313 -1.61 -27.40 19.33
C VAL A 313 -2.08 -28.85 19.25
N ASN A 314 -3.37 -29.05 19.08
CA ASN A 314 -3.96 -30.38 18.95
C ASN A 314 -3.94 -30.78 17.47
N ILE A 315 -2.92 -31.53 17.08
CA ILE A 315 -2.74 -32.04 15.71
C ILE A 315 -2.42 -33.53 15.76
N ASN A 316 -2.95 -34.25 14.78
CA ASN A 316 -2.67 -35.67 14.63
C ASN A 316 -1.74 -35.85 13.41
N LEU A 317 -0.43 -35.83 13.65
CA LEU A 317 0.57 -36.04 12.63
C LEU A 317 1.43 -37.30 13.00
N PRO A 318 1.80 -38.11 12.00
CA PRO A 318 2.59 -39.32 12.25
C PRO A 318 3.90 -38.99 12.97
N GLY A 319 4.23 -39.75 14.00
CA GLY A 319 5.49 -39.62 14.77
C GLY A 319 5.51 -38.48 15.79
N ILE A 320 4.45 -37.67 15.91
CA ILE A 320 4.33 -36.56 16.85
C ILE A 320 3.39 -36.94 18.01
N ALA A 321 3.88 -36.85 19.25
CA ALA A 321 3.10 -37.11 20.46
C ALA A 321 2.37 -35.84 20.95
N SER A 322 3.05 -34.70 20.97
CA SER A 322 2.48 -33.43 21.38
C SER A 322 3.28 -32.25 20.81
N VAL A 323 2.60 -31.12 20.66
CA VAL A 323 3.21 -29.86 20.23
C VAL A 323 2.77 -28.76 21.17
N GLN A 324 3.73 -27.99 21.68
CA GLN A 324 3.51 -26.71 22.33
C GLN A 324 4.02 -25.62 21.41
N LEU A 325 3.18 -24.63 21.15
CA LEU A 325 3.46 -23.50 20.29
C LEU A 325 3.57 -22.24 21.13
N ILE A 326 4.68 -21.52 20.97
CA ILE A 326 4.83 -20.16 21.48
C ILE A 326 5.05 -19.25 20.28
N VAL A 327 4.24 -18.21 20.17
CA VAL A 327 4.31 -17.22 19.08
C VAL A 327 4.46 -15.84 19.67
N GLN A 328 5.40 -15.09 19.12
CA GLN A 328 5.52 -13.66 19.33
C GLN A 328 5.45 -12.98 17.96
N ILE A 329 4.45 -12.13 17.78
CA ILE A 329 4.36 -11.26 16.60
C ILE A 329 4.90 -9.91 17.01
N GLY A 330 5.95 -9.45 16.36
CA GLY A 330 6.55 -8.13 16.57
C GLY A 330 5.72 -7.06 15.91
N GLU A 331 5.97 -5.81 16.29
CA GLU A 331 5.39 -4.66 15.61
C GLU A 331 5.89 -4.59 14.16
N ARG A 332 5.02 -4.14 13.27
CA ARG A 332 5.43 -3.76 11.92
C ARG A 332 6.28 -2.49 11.99
N PRO A 333 7.14 -2.23 10.99
CA PRO A 333 7.80 -0.94 10.90
C PRO A 333 6.79 0.21 11.02
N GLN A 334 7.12 1.24 11.80
CA GLN A 334 6.21 2.36 12.06
C GLN A 334 5.75 3.00 10.74
N GLY A 335 4.47 3.31 10.64
CA GLY A 335 3.87 3.89 9.43
C GLY A 335 3.64 2.91 8.29
N SER A 336 3.80 1.59 8.51
CA SER A 336 3.53 0.58 7.48
C SER A 336 2.19 -0.11 7.70
N SER A 337 1.50 -0.39 6.59
CA SER A 337 0.25 -1.13 6.51
C SER A 337 0.45 -2.47 5.82
N TRP A 338 -0.56 -3.33 5.92
CA TRP A 338 -0.59 -4.60 5.19
C TRP A 338 -1.06 -4.41 3.74
N ILE A 339 -1.97 -3.47 3.50
CA ILE A 339 -2.44 -3.06 2.18
C ILE A 339 -2.31 -1.54 2.06
N ALA A 340 -1.85 -1.06 0.93
CA ALA A 340 -1.69 0.37 0.69
C ALA A 340 -2.27 0.79 -0.65
N VAL A 341 -2.74 2.02 -0.67
CA VAL A 341 -3.20 2.72 -1.87
C VAL A 341 -2.32 3.95 -2.07
N GLY A 342 -1.63 4.04 -3.21
CA GLY A 342 -0.78 5.20 -3.42
C GLY A 342 -0.05 5.22 -4.75
N THR A 343 0.94 6.11 -4.78
CA THR A 343 1.81 6.36 -5.93
C THR A 343 3.16 5.65 -5.76
N LYS A 344 4.05 5.77 -6.73
CA LYS A 344 5.41 5.23 -6.67
C LYS A 344 6.12 5.57 -5.35
N GLY A 345 6.78 4.57 -4.77
CA GLY A 345 7.59 4.68 -3.55
C GLY A 345 6.85 4.27 -2.27
N ILE A 346 5.52 4.12 -2.30
CA ILE A 346 4.79 3.56 -1.14
C ILE A 346 5.14 2.09 -0.95
N SER A 347 5.22 1.63 0.29
CA SER A 347 5.56 0.26 0.64
C SER A 347 4.61 -0.34 1.65
N VAL A 348 4.45 -1.65 1.58
CA VAL A 348 3.70 -2.48 2.54
C VAL A 348 4.63 -3.53 3.13
N HIS A 349 4.34 -3.94 4.37
CA HIS A 349 5.21 -4.84 5.12
C HIS A 349 4.41 -5.93 5.82
N THR A 350 5.01 -7.14 5.91
CA THR A 350 4.55 -8.16 6.86
C THR A 350 5.11 -7.89 8.25
N ALA A 351 4.49 -8.45 9.29
CA ALA A 351 5.02 -8.38 10.64
C ALA A 351 6.24 -9.31 10.81
N GLN A 352 7.21 -8.91 11.63
CA GLN A 352 8.24 -9.82 12.13
C GLN A 352 7.57 -10.86 13.04
N THR A 353 7.91 -12.13 12.87
CA THR A 353 7.26 -13.20 13.62
C THR A 353 8.30 -14.16 14.19
N ARG A 354 8.17 -14.49 15.46
CA ARG A 354 8.97 -15.51 16.14
C ARG A 354 8.07 -16.67 16.54
N VAL A 355 8.46 -17.84 16.17
CA VAL A 355 7.75 -19.08 16.46
C VAL A 355 8.68 -20.02 17.18
N PHE A 356 8.26 -20.54 18.31
CA PHE A 356 8.93 -21.61 19.02
C PHE A 356 7.98 -22.80 19.13
N LEU A 357 8.41 -23.91 18.56
CA LEU A 357 7.71 -25.18 18.60
C LEU A 357 8.49 -26.13 19.53
N GLN A 358 7.86 -26.55 20.60
CA GLN A 358 8.39 -27.67 21.40
C GLN A 358 7.62 -28.92 21.01
N VAL A 359 8.28 -29.78 20.23
CA VAL A 359 7.69 -31.00 19.70
C VAL A 359 8.20 -32.19 20.45
N LYS A 360 7.28 -33.04 20.92
CA LYS A 360 7.63 -34.38 21.45
C LYS A 360 7.38 -35.39 20.35
N LEU A 361 8.44 -36.06 19.94
CA LEU A 361 8.38 -37.12 18.94
C LEU A 361 8.27 -38.49 19.64
N ILE A 362 7.50 -39.38 19.00
CA ILE A 362 7.40 -40.77 19.40
C ILE A 362 8.65 -41.47 18.87
N GLY A 363 9.47 -41.95 19.80
CA GLY A 363 10.68 -42.68 19.51
C GLY A 363 10.54 -44.17 19.79
N THR A 364 11.67 -44.86 19.80
CA THR A 364 11.77 -46.29 20.06
C THR A 364 12.94 -46.62 21.01
N GLY A 365 12.81 -47.71 21.76
CA GLY A 365 13.86 -48.17 22.66
C GLY A 365 14.25 -47.18 23.74
N ALA A 366 15.53 -46.92 23.89
CA ALA A 366 16.07 -45.99 24.88
C ALA A 366 15.68 -44.52 24.58
N ALA A 367 15.37 -44.19 23.34
CA ALA A 367 14.88 -42.86 22.93
C ALA A 367 13.38 -42.88 22.64
N SER A 368 12.58 -43.41 23.58
CA SER A 368 11.13 -43.54 23.43
C SER A 368 10.40 -42.20 23.25
N VAL A 369 10.97 -41.10 23.76
CA VAL A 369 10.52 -39.73 23.55
C VAL A 369 11.71 -38.85 23.20
N VAL A 370 11.63 -38.12 22.07
CA VAL A 370 12.61 -37.13 21.68
C VAL A 370 11.96 -35.76 21.77
N ASN A 371 12.52 -34.86 22.56
CA ASN A 371 12.09 -33.47 22.67
C ASN A 371 12.84 -32.64 21.62
N LEU A 372 12.10 -32.07 20.66
CA LEU A 372 12.69 -31.25 19.61
C LEU A 372 12.20 -29.80 19.74
N PRO A 373 13.03 -28.92 20.28
CA PRO A 373 12.73 -27.48 20.27
C PRO A 373 13.16 -26.87 18.92
N VAL A 374 12.23 -26.34 18.19
CA VAL A 374 12.45 -25.61 16.92
C VAL A 374 12.08 -24.16 17.11
N TYR A 375 13.02 -23.26 16.95
CA TYR A 375 12.81 -21.83 16.94
C TYR A 375 12.96 -21.30 15.52
N VAL A 376 12.05 -20.47 15.10
CA VAL A 376 12.09 -19.80 13.79
C VAL A 376 11.73 -18.33 13.96
N GLU A 377 12.61 -17.46 13.51
CA GLU A 377 12.36 -16.05 13.36
C GLU A 377 12.23 -15.72 11.87
N VAL A 378 11.15 -15.05 11.51
CA VAL A 378 10.95 -14.52 10.16
C VAL A 378 10.88 -13.01 10.24
N GLY A 379 11.83 -12.34 9.60
CA GLY A 379 11.84 -10.90 9.46
C GLY A 379 10.68 -10.41 8.58
N SER A 380 10.41 -9.12 8.63
CA SER A 380 9.36 -8.52 7.79
C SER A 380 9.74 -8.59 6.30
N GLY A 381 8.85 -9.11 5.49
CA GLY A 381 8.90 -8.96 4.04
C GLY A 381 8.39 -7.59 3.63
N THR A 382 8.86 -7.08 2.51
CA THR A 382 8.52 -5.74 1.99
C THR A 382 8.09 -5.84 0.54
N ALA A 383 7.04 -5.10 0.17
CA ALA A 383 6.72 -4.83 -1.22
C ALA A 383 6.58 -3.31 -1.43
N THR A 384 7.29 -2.78 -2.41
CA THR A 384 7.31 -1.35 -2.74
C THR A 384 6.77 -1.15 -4.15
N LEU A 385 5.96 -0.13 -4.36
CA LEU A 385 5.49 0.26 -5.69
C LEU A 385 6.62 0.97 -6.45
N ASP A 386 7.28 0.24 -7.33
CA ASP A 386 8.45 0.75 -8.07
C ASP A 386 8.06 1.51 -9.33
N LYS A 387 7.09 0.95 -10.07
CA LYS A 387 6.69 1.52 -11.36
C LYS A 387 5.22 1.26 -11.64
N MET A 388 4.59 2.23 -12.29
CA MET A 388 3.26 2.09 -12.84
C MET A 388 3.26 2.68 -14.24
N VAL A 389 2.67 1.98 -15.18
CA VAL A 389 2.49 2.44 -16.56
C VAL A 389 1.01 2.34 -16.88
N CYS A 390 0.40 3.49 -17.15
CA CYS A 390 -0.96 3.56 -17.60
C CYS A 390 -1.04 3.49 -19.12
N GLY A 391 -1.76 2.51 -19.64
CA GLY A 391 -2.00 2.36 -21.07
C GLY A 391 -3.06 3.36 -21.56
N TYR A 392 -2.69 4.18 -22.53
CA TYR A 392 -3.62 5.11 -23.17
C TYR A 392 -3.61 4.89 -24.69
N PRO A 393 -4.74 4.85 -25.36
CA PRO A 393 -6.13 4.97 -24.86
C PRO A 393 -6.69 3.69 -24.23
N ASN A 394 -5.94 2.59 -24.23
CA ASN A 394 -6.41 1.29 -23.79
C ASN A 394 -5.83 0.94 -22.40
N ILE A 395 -6.65 1.04 -21.36
CA ILE A 395 -6.27 0.72 -19.98
C ILE A 395 -5.77 -0.74 -19.81
N ASN A 396 -6.20 -1.66 -20.70
CA ASN A 396 -5.78 -3.06 -20.64
C ASN A 396 -4.28 -3.28 -20.87
N THR A 397 -3.57 -2.26 -21.40
CA THR A 397 -2.11 -2.29 -21.57
C THR A 397 -1.37 -1.74 -20.35
N SER A 398 -2.08 -1.37 -19.28
CA SER A 398 -1.48 -0.88 -18.05
C SER A 398 -0.74 -1.97 -17.31
N THR A 399 0.35 -1.59 -16.65
CA THR A 399 1.18 -2.50 -15.84
C THR A 399 1.58 -1.84 -14.53
N VAL A 400 1.74 -2.66 -13.50
CA VAL A 400 2.25 -2.27 -12.18
C VAL A 400 3.43 -3.16 -11.84
N THR A 401 4.56 -2.57 -11.45
CA THR A 401 5.76 -3.28 -11.01
C THR A 401 5.95 -3.06 -9.52
N LEU A 402 6.08 -4.13 -8.76
CA LEU A 402 6.41 -4.13 -7.34
C LEU A 402 7.84 -4.64 -7.14
N GLY A 403 8.63 -3.94 -6.34
CA GLY A 403 9.90 -4.43 -5.81
C GLY A 403 9.65 -5.21 -4.53
N VAL A 404 9.89 -6.52 -4.53
CA VAL A 404 9.51 -7.43 -3.44
C VAL A 404 10.75 -8.04 -2.81
N THR A 405 10.86 -7.90 -1.49
CA THR A 405 11.89 -8.56 -0.68
C THR A 405 11.21 -9.49 0.30
N PRO A 406 11.36 -10.82 0.19
CA PRO A 406 10.88 -11.78 1.19
C PRO A 406 11.56 -11.57 2.54
N GLY A 407 10.86 -11.94 3.63
CA GLY A 407 11.43 -11.88 4.97
C GLY A 407 12.63 -12.83 5.14
N ILE A 408 13.64 -12.39 5.89
CA ILE A 408 14.80 -13.20 6.26
C ILE A 408 14.36 -14.23 7.30
N ILE A 409 14.86 -15.46 7.17
CA ILE A 409 14.63 -16.55 8.13
C ILE A 409 15.88 -16.81 8.93
N ASP A 410 15.70 -16.95 10.24
CA ASP A 410 16.72 -17.40 11.19
C ASP A 410 16.11 -18.54 12.02
N ALA A 411 16.62 -19.76 11.86
CA ALA A 411 16.04 -20.95 12.46
C ALA A 411 17.06 -21.77 13.25
N TRP A 412 16.61 -22.27 14.40
CA TRP A 412 17.46 -23.01 15.35
C TRP A 412 16.78 -24.27 15.85
N ILE A 413 17.56 -25.33 16.04
CA ILE A 413 17.31 -26.39 17.01
C ILE A 413 18.25 -26.13 18.17
N ALA A 414 17.75 -25.61 19.28
CA ALA A 414 18.57 -25.14 20.39
C ALA A 414 17.72 -24.92 21.66
N ASN A 415 18.40 -24.73 22.80
CA ASN A 415 17.74 -24.41 24.07
C ASN A 415 17.26 -22.95 24.09
N VAL A 416 16.09 -22.67 23.46
CA VAL A 416 15.43 -21.36 23.42
C VAL A 416 14.37 -21.32 24.50
N THR A 417 14.32 -20.23 25.24
CA THR A 417 13.31 -20.01 26.29
C THR A 417 12.15 -19.13 25.80
N ALA A 418 11.03 -19.16 26.51
CA ALA A 418 9.91 -18.26 26.24
C ALA A 418 10.32 -16.77 26.33
N ALA A 419 11.31 -16.44 27.18
CA ALA A 419 11.85 -15.10 27.31
C ALA A 419 12.64 -14.68 26.04
N ASP A 420 13.40 -15.61 25.45
CA ASP A 420 14.13 -15.36 24.20
C ASP A 420 13.17 -15.09 23.04
N VAL A 421 12.06 -15.84 22.97
CA VAL A 421 11.01 -15.62 21.95
C VAL A 421 10.37 -14.24 22.12
N LYS A 422 10.12 -13.82 23.37
CA LYS A 422 9.49 -12.52 23.68
C LYS A 422 10.38 -11.31 23.37
N ASN A 423 11.69 -11.46 23.52
CA ASN A 423 12.63 -10.35 23.33
C ASN A 423 12.93 -10.12 21.85
N VAL A 424 12.11 -9.35 21.17
CA VAL A 424 12.27 -9.03 19.74
C VAL A 424 13.41 -8.07 19.40
N THR A 425 14.08 -7.48 20.41
CA THR A 425 15.15 -6.51 20.19
C THR A 425 16.54 -7.14 20.00
N THR A 426 16.73 -8.37 20.49
CA THR A 426 18.01 -9.06 20.41
C THR A 426 17.86 -10.42 19.71
N LYS A 427 18.85 -10.77 18.88
CA LYS A 427 18.93 -12.12 18.32
C LYS A 427 19.34 -13.11 19.41
N PRO A 428 18.61 -14.22 19.58
CA PRO A 428 19.01 -15.24 20.51
C PRO A 428 20.30 -15.92 20.03
N ASN A 429 21.16 -16.29 20.99
CA ASN A 429 22.33 -17.17 20.76
C ASN A 429 22.26 -18.34 21.74
N PRO A 430 21.32 -19.27 21.53
CA PRO A 430 21.05 -20.32 22.49
C PRO A 430 22.13 -21.39 22.50
N GLY A 431 22.28 -22.05 23.65
CA GLY A 431 23.10 -23.24 23.80
C GLY A 431 22.43 -24.51 23.22
N PRO A 432 23.13 -25.66 23.21
CA PRO A 432 22.54 -26.92 22.76
C PRO A 432 21.29 -27.31 23.57
N ALA A 433 20.29 -27.84 22.90
CA ALA A 433 19.06 -28.33 23.53
C ALA A 433 19.21 -29.79 23.97
N THR A 434 18.58 -30.16 25.08
CA THR A 434 18.45 -31.56 25.50
C THR A 434 17.32 -32.22 24.71
N LEU A 435 17.69 -33.14 23.79
CA LEU A 435 16.76 -33.86 22.93
C LEU A 435 16.24 -35.14 23.59
N VAL A 436 17.13 -35.85 24.32
CA VAL A 436 16.77 -37.02 25.10
C VAL A 436 17.40 -36.91 26.48
N ASP A 437 16.63 -37.21 27.52
CA ASP A 437 17.08 -37.25 28.91
C ASP A 437 16.68 -38.59 29.54
N LEU A 438 17.67 -39.38 29.89
CA LEU A 438 17.51 -40.66 30.55
C LEU A 438 18.08 -40.63 31.98
N GLY A 439 18.24 -39.44 32.56
CA GLY A 439 18.79 -39.21 33.88
C GLY A 439 20.32 -39.18 33.88
N LEU A 440 20.97 -40.35 33.76
CA LEU A 440 22.43 -40.43 33.68
C LEU A 440 23.00 -40.19 32.28
N ILE A 441 22.17 -40.24 31.26
CA ILE A 441 22.57 -40.10 29.86
C ILE A 441 21.67 -39.04 29.22
N THR A 442 22.29 -38.03 28.62
CA THR A 442 21.60 -37.03 27.87
C THR A 442 22.12 -36.94 26.44
N VAL A 443 21.23 -36.76 25.48
CA VAL A 443 21.58 -36.39 24.10
C VAL A 443 21.24 -34.94 23.92
N THR A 444 22.26 -34.14 23.63
CA THR A 444 22.08 -32.71 23.33
C THR A 444 22.35 -32.46 21.86
N GLY A 445 21.70 -31.44 21.30
CA GLY A 445 21.89 -31.04 19.90
C GLY A 445 21.75 -29.52 19.68
N LYS A 446 22.46 -29.03 18.68
CA LYS A 446 22.37 -27.66 18.21
C LYS A 446 22.43 -27.61 16.69
N ALA A 447 21.54 -26.86 16.07
CA ALA A 447 21.59 -26.54 14.64
C ALA A 447 21.19 -25.07 14.42
N HIS A 448 21.70 -24.48 13.34
CA HIS A 448 21.38 -23.12 12.96
C HIS A 448 21.33 -22.96 11.42
N VAL A 449 20.27 -22.41 10.92
CA VAL A 449 20.13 -22.09 9.49
C VAL A 449 19.62 -20.67 9.35
N GLY A 450 20.38 -19.84 8.66
CA GLY A 450 19.98 -18.48 8.26
C GLY A 450 19.77 -18.41 6.75
N VAL A 451 18.61 -17.93 6.32
CA VAL A 451 18.27 -17.80 4.90
C VAL A 451 17.59 -16.46 4.65
N GLY A 452 18.03 -15.75 3.63
CA GLY A 452 17.37 -14.52 3.21
C GLY A 452 17.98 -13.91 1.97
N ASN A 453 17.15 -13.22 1.21
CA ASN A 453 17.57 -12.34 0.13
C ASN A 453 17.22 -10.90 0.51
N THR A 454 18.21 -10.03 0.53
CA THR A 454 18.04 -8.61 0.85
C THR A 454 17.82 -7.75 -0.41
N THR A 455 18.00 -8.33 -1.59
CA THR A 455 17.83 -7.62 -2.87
C THR A 455 16.38 -7.72 -3.31
N PRO A 456 15.70 -6.58 -3.59
CA PRO A 456 14.34 -6.60 -4.12
C PRO A 456 14.26 -7.30 -5.48
N VAL A 457 13.24 -8.12 -5.66
CA VAL A 457 12.89 -8.77 -6.93
C VAL A 457 11.74 -8.00 -7.56
N SER A 458 11.90 -7.58 -8.82
CA SER A 458 10.83 -6.90 -9.55
C SER A 458 9.76 -7.90 -9.99
N VAL A 459 8.51 -7.59 -9.69
CA VAL A 459 7.33 -8.39 -10.03
C VAL A 459 6.36 -7.53 -10.82
N ASP A 460 6.14 -7.88 -12.09
CA ASP A 460 5.24 -7.16 -12.96
C ASP A 460 3.82 -7.73 -12.91
N PHE A 461 2.83 -6.86 -12.85
CA PHE A 461 1.40 -7.19 -12.92
C PHE A 461 0.81 -6.54 -14.17
N SER A 462 0.24 -7.33 -15.06
CA SER A 462 -0.57 -6.85 -16.17
C SER A 462 -1.95 -6.42 -15.67
N TYR A 463 -2.69 -5.68 -16.49
CA TYR A 463 -4.08 -5.32 -16.18
C TYR A 463 -4.97 -6.56 -15.97
N ALA A 464 -4.70 -7.64 -16.71
CA ALA A 464 -5.39 -8.92 -16.54
C ALA A 464 -5.09 -9.56 -15.16
N ASP A 465 -3.83 -9.51 -14.71
CA ASP A 465 -3.45 -9.97 -13.35
C ASP A 465 -4.18 -9.16 -12.27
N ILE A 466 -4.28 -7.84 -12.46
CA ILE A 466 -4.94 -6.93 -11.51
C ILE A 466 -6.44 -7.24 -11.41
N THR A 467 -7.11 -7.40 -12.54
CA THR A 467 -8.55 -7.69 -12.57
C THR A 467 -8.89 -9.07 -12.07
N ALA A 468 -8.01 -10.06 -12.31
CA ALA A 468 -8.13 -11.41 -11.79
C ALA A 468 -7.65 -11.53 -10.32
N HIS A 469 -7.11 -10.46 -9.73
CA HIS A 469 -6.47 -10.48 -8.40
C HIS A 469 -5.42 -11.59 -8.28
N THR A 470 -4.61 -11.77 -9.33
CA THR A 470 -3.59 -12.81 -9.39
C THR A 470 -2.52 -12.58 -8.34
N LYS A 471 -2.28 -13.59 -7.51
CA LYS A 471 -1.14 -13.61 -6.60
C LYS A 471 0.14 -14.01 -7.33
N LYS A 472 1.22 -13.29 -7.08
CA LYS A 472 2.57 -13.67 -7.53
C LYS A 472 3.46 -13.90 -6.32
N THR A 473 4.23 -14.98 -6.36
CA THR A 473 5.11 -15.40 -5.26
C THR A 473 6.53 -15.10 -5.62
N VAL A 474 7.23 -14.43 -4.72
CA VAL A 474 8.69 -14.28 -4.75
C VAL A 474 9.28 -15.22 -3.71
N SER A 475 10.20 -16.07 -4.14
CA SER A 475 10.91 -17.00 -3.26
C SER A 475 12.37 -16.60 -3.12
N SER A 476 12.92 -16.73 -1.93
CA SER A 476 14.35 -16.64 -1.71
C SER A 476 15.03 -17.82 -2.41
N THR A 477 16.06 -17.56 -3.20
CA THR A 477 16.74 -18.57 -4.03
C THR A 477 17.51 -19.62 -3.23
N ASN A 478 17.72 -19.41 -1.94
CA ASN A 478 18.59 -20.23 -1.09
C ASN A 478 17.82 -21.15 -0.13
N ILE A 479 16.51 -21.29 -0.27
CA ILE A 479 15.73 -22.20 0.57
C ILE A 479 15.62 -23.55 -0.13
N THR A 480 16.14 -24.59 0.53
CA THR A 480 15.84 -25.99 0.20
C THR A 480 14.34 -26.25 0.44
N SER A 481 13.80 -27.26 -0.20
CA SER A 481 12.38 -27.63 -0.10
C SER A 481 11.90 -27.92 1.34
N SER A 482 12.84 -28.02 2.32
CA SER A 482 12.60 -28.33 3.72
C SER A 482 13.53 -27.53 4.63
N LEU A 483 12.95 -26.64 5.45
CA LEU A 483 13.70 -25.92 6.49
C LEU A 483 14.14 -26.87 7.61
N ILE A 484 13.27 -27.81 7.99
CA ILE A 484 13.60 -28.84 8.99
C ILE A 484 14.70 -29.76 8.46
N GLY A 485 14.65 -30.17 7.20
CA GLY A 485 15.72 -30.94 6.56
C GLY A 485 17.05 -30.21 6.60
N SER A 486 17.09 -28.93 6.36
CA SER A 486 18.30 -28.10 6.44
C SER A 486 18.82 -28.01 7.88
N LEU A 487 17.94 -27.80 8.87
CA LEU A 487 18.31 -27.80 10.30
C LEU A 487 18.84 -29.15 10.74
N LEU A 488 18.21 -30.25 10.32
CA LEU A 488 18.69 -31.58 10.66
C LEU A 488 20.03 -31.93 9.99
N GLY A 489 20.29 -31.39 8.80
CA GLY A 489 21.57 -31.51 8.11
C GLY A 489 22.72 -30.78 8.83
N ASP A 490 22.41 -29.66 9.53
CA ASP A 490 23.38 -28.91 10.34
C ASP A 490 23.43 -29.38 11.82
N LEU A 491 22.62 -30.37 12.19
CA LEU A 491 22.44 -30.77 13.58
C LEU A 491 23.68 -31.50 14.13
N ASN A 492 24.35 -30.87 15.09
CA ASN A 492 25.44 -31.44 15.82
C ASN A 492 24.92 -32.11 17.11
N LEU A 493 24.98 -33.42 17.16
CA LEU A 493 24.55 -34.23 18.30
C LEU A 493 25.72 -34.57 19.22
N SER A 494 25.51 -34.43 20.52
CA SER A 494 26.47 -34.86 21.57
C SER A 494 25.76 -35.75 22.57
N VAL A 495 26.37 -36.88 22.90
CA VAL A 495 25.90 -37.79 23.92
C VAL A 495 26.75 -37.60 25.19
N ASN A 496 26.11 -37.19 26.25
CA ASN A 496 26.76 -36.94 27.54
C ASN A 496 26.33 -37.99 28.54
N VAL A 497 27.32 -38.59 29.23
CA VAL A 497 27.09 -39.59 30.27
C VAL A 497 27.65 -39.04 31.58
N ILE A 498 26.80 -38.89 32.58
CA ILE A 498 27.21 -38.42 33.90
C ILE A 498 27.91 -39.55 34.66
N GLY A 499 29.21 -39.38 34.95
CA GLY A 499 29.96 -40.24 35.87
C GLY A 499 30.88 -41.27 35.26
N LEU A 500 30.76 -41.66 34.00
CA LEU A 500 31.60 -42.78 33.46
C LEU A 500 32.25 -42.49 32.09
N GLY A 501 32.04 -41.40 31.44
CA GLY A 501 32.71 -41.03 30.17
C GLY A 501 32.63 -42.09 29.05
N ILE A 502 31.73 -43.05 29.14
CA ILE A 502 31.58 -44.13 28.17
C ILE A 502 30.57 -43.71 27.14
N PRO A 503 30.95 -43.46 25.87
CA PRO A 503 29.98 -43.19 24.81
C PRO A 503 29.13 -44.46 24.61
N ILE A 504 27.79 -44.28 24.58
CA ILE A 504 26.88 -45.35 24.16
C ILE A 504 26.85 -45.34 22.63
N PRO A 505 27.48 -46.34 21.98
CA PRO A 505 27.47 -46.39 20.53
C PRO A 505 26.04 -46.50 20.00
N GLY A 506 25.70 -45.72 18.98
CA GLY A 506 24.43 -45.82 18.28
C GLY A 506 23.29 -44.96 18.83
N LEU A 507 23.35 -44.36 20.03
CA LEU A 507 22.26 -43.56 20.57
C LEU A 507 22.07 -42.26 19.75
N GLY A 508 23.15 -41.60 19.35
CA GLY A 508 23.08 -40.45 18.45
C GLY A 508 22.48 -40.81 17.08
N ALA A 509 22.86 -41.96 16.53
CA ALA A 509 22.30 -42.45 15.26
C ALA A 509 20.80 -42.80 15.39
N LEU A 510 20.39 -43.38 16.53
CA LEU A 510 18.96 -43.65 16.80
C LEU A 510 18.14 -42.36 16.85
N VAL A 511 18.63 -41.34 17.57
CA VAL A 511 17.97 -40.02 17.64
C VAL A 511 17.92 -39.37 16.25
N GLY A 512 19.02 -39.40 15.49
CA GLY A 512 19.08 -38.90 14.12
C GLY A 512 18.09 -39.61 13.20
N GLY A 513 17.92 -40.94 13.34
CA GLY A 513 16.91 -41.70 12.59
C GLY A 513 15.48 -41.32 12.92
N ILE A 514 15.15 -41.10 14.21
CA ILE A 514 13.81 -40.62 14.63
C ILE A 514 13.54 -39.24 14.08
N LEU A 515 14.49 -38.32 14.16
CA LEU A 515 14.35 -36.95 13.62
C LEU A 515 14.17 -36.97 12.11
N SER A 516 14.97 -37.76 11.39
CA SER A 516 14.87 -37.91 9.94
C SER A 516 13.52 -38.48 9.51
N ALA A 517 12.99 -39.47 10.21
CA ALA A 517 11.65 -40.02 9.93
C ALA A 517 10.52 -39.03 10.16
N ALA A 518 10.69 -38.08 11.09
CA ALA A 518 9.69 -37.05 11.43
C ALA A 518 9.79 -35.80 10.57
N THR A 519 10.79 -35.64 9.69
CA THR A 519 11.07 -34.40 8.92
C THR A 519 9.85 -33.90 8.17
N GLY A 520 9.15 -34.75 7.41
CA GLY A 520 7.98 -34.37 6.62
C GLY A 520 6.81 -33.87 7.47
N SER A 521 6.55 -34.53 8.61
CA SER A 521 5.50 -34.09 9.56
C SER A 521 5.86 -32.76 10.24
N LEU A 522 7.13 -32.56 10.56
CA LEU A 522 7.65 -31.32 11.16
C LEU A 522 7.60 -30.16 10.18
N ASP A 523 7.95 -30.37 8.91
CA ASP A 523 7.81 -29.34 7.86
C ASP A 523 6.35 -28.95 7.65
N GLN A 524 5.43 -29.92 7.56
CA GLN A 524 4.00 -29.64 7.44
C GLN A 524 3.48 -28.84 8.64
N LEU A 525 3.91 -29.18 9.86
CA LEU A 525 3.55 -28.44 11.06
C LEU A 525 4.07 -26.99 11.00
N LEU A 526 5.35 -26.82 10.71
CA LEU A 526 6.00 -25.50 10.69
C LEU A 526 5.40 -24.61 9.59
N VAL A 527 5.24 -25.14 8.38
CA VAL A 527 4.60 -24.44 7.27
C VAL A 527 3.15 -24.08 7.61
N GLY A 528 2.41 -25.00 8.25
CA GLY A 528 1.03 -24.75 8.68
C GLY A 528 0.94 -23.64 9.72
N VAL A 529 1.83 -23.62 10.72
CA VAL A 529 1.88 -22.56 11.75
C VAL A 529 2.25 -21.23 11.12
N LEU A 530 3.34 -21.15 10.36
CA LEU A 530 3.79 -19.90 9.76
C LEU A 530 2.78 -19.34 8.77
N SER A 531 2.18 -20.18 7.93
CA SER A 531 1.14 -19.73 6.99
C SER A 531 -0.15 -19.26 7.70
N SER A 532 -0.49 -19.85 8.86
CA SER A 532 -1.61 -19.36 9.68
C SER A 532 -1.33 -17.98 10.31
N LEU A 533 -0.06 -17.61 10.44
CA LEU A 533 0.42 -16.31 10.94
C LEU A 533 0.63 -15.27 9.81
N GLY A 534 0.35 -15.61 8.57
CA GLY A 534 0.60 -14.72 7.44
C GLY A 534 2.07 -14.63 7.01
N VAL A 535 2.86 -15.65 7.33
CA VAL A 535 4.30 -15.65 7.11
C VAL A 535 4.70 -16.88 6.28
N GLY A 536 5.35 -16.67 5.13
CA GLY A 536 5.91 -17.75 4.31
C GLY A 536 7.37 -18.01 4.65
N ILE A 537 7.80 -19.25 4.52
CA ILE A 537 9.20 -19.65 4.68
C ILE A 537 9.99 -19.12 3.48
N GLY A 538 10.67 -17.97 3.65
CA GLY A 538 11.44 -17.31 2.58
C GLY A 538 10.65 -17.01 1.33
N GLN A 539 9.35 -16.83 1.45
CA GLN A 539 8.44 -16.49 0.37
C GLN A 539 7.59 -15.30 0.77
N ALA A 540 7.31 -14.44 -0.22
CA ALA A 540 6.34 -13.37 -0.10
C ALA A 540 5.35 -13.48 -1.25
N ASP A 541 4.08 -13.54 -0.94
CA ASP A 541 3.00 -13.38 -1.91
C ASP A 541 2.64 -11.90 -2.00
N VAL A 542 2.53 -11.41 -3.22
CA VAL A 542 2.12 -10.04 -3.50
C VAL A 542 1.01 -10.03 -4.52
N TRP A 543 0.12 -9.08 -4.43
CA TRP A 543 -0.93 -8.86 -5.40
C TRP A 543 -1.29 -7.39 -5.50
N VAL A 544 -1.66 -7.00 -6.71
CA VAL A 544 -2.22 -5.68 -7.00
C VAL A 544 -3.73 -5.83 -7.05
N THR A 545 -4.44 -5.03 -6.26
CA THR A 545 -5.90 -5.13 -6.12
C THR A 545 -6.65 -4.12 -6.99
N GLY A 546 -5.95 -3.05 -7.42
CA GLY A 546 -6.52 -2.04 -8.29
C GLY A 546 -5.47 -1.13 -8.89
N ILE A 547 -5.82 -0.55 -10.04
CA ILE A 547 -5.07 0.52 -10.69
C ILE A 547 -6.05 1.61 -11.10
N ARG A 548 -5.67 2.84 -10.88
CA ARG A 548 -6.39 4.01 -11.34
C ARG A 548 -5.47 4.86 -12.19
N CYS A 549 -5.83 4.95 -13.47
CA CYS A 549 -5.18 5.76 -14.48
C CYS A 549 -6.11 6.89 -14.88
N ASP A 550 -6.43 7.80 -13.97
CA ASP A 550 -7.20 8.97 -14.33
C ASP A 550 -6.37 9.87 -15.23
N GLY A 551 -7.07 10.57 -16.15
CA GLY A 551 -6.43 11.60 -16.95
C GLY A 551 -5.75 12.62 -16.05
N ALA A 552 -4.74 13.30 -16.61
CA ALA A 552 -4.06 14.37 -15.88
C ALA A 552 -5.04 15.45 -15.45
N VAL A 553 -4.79 16.00 -14.26
CA VAL A 553 -5.56 17.12 -13.69
C VAL A 553 -4.69 18.36 -13.60
N LEU A 554 -5.30 19.53 -13.72
CA LEU A 554 -4.62 20.78 -13.46
C LEU A 554 -4.23 20.84 -11.98
N VAL A 555 -3.00 21.28 -11.73
CA VAL A 555 -2.43 21.43 -10.39
C VAL A 555 -1.81 22.81 -10.25
N ASN A 556 -1.91 23.38 -9.06
CA ASN A 556 -1.35 24.68 -8.71
C ASN A 556 -0.24 24.54 -7.69
#